data_eebe0facfe3120925d4700b878a58f38
#
_entry.id   eebe0facfe3120925d4700b878a58f38
#
_cell.length_a   1.000
_cell.length_b   1.000
_cell.length_c   1.000
_cell.angle_alpha   90.00
_cell.angle_beta   90.00
_cell.angle_gamma   90.00
#
_symmetry.space_group_name_H-M   'P 1'
#
loop_
_entity.id
_entity.type
_entity.pdbx_description
1 polymer ?
#
loop_
_entity_poly.entity_id
_entity_poly.type
_entity_poly.pdbx_seq_one_letter_code
_entity_poly.pdbx_strand_id
1 'polypeptide(L)'
;MPAVYPVNETFLSWQGEGVHMGRKAFFIRLQGCPVRCEWCDSASTWHPSHVPAKVRKAGPDELAREAAEARPEFVVLTGGEPCVHDLAPLVASLRSAGLPVHLETCGAFDIPEGLAWVTVSPKWAKLPTQEALARADEIKLIMEGADSADRWTQAVGGHWHARHVWLHPEWSRRGDAAVLSAITDRVKRLGAPYRAGWQVHKPYSADSADPRTRPPSPLGGDPAKGY
;
A
#
# COMPACT_ATOMS: atom_id res chain seq x y z
N MET A 1 8.09 8.69 26.47
CA MET A 1 6.68 8.24 26.54
C MET A 1 6.56 7.02 25.66
N PRO A 2 5.72 6.02 25.97
CA PRO A 2 5.50 4.88 25.08
C PRO A 2 4.95 5.37 23.72
N ALA A 3 5.34 4.68 22.64
CA ALA A 3 4.85 4.98 21.30
C ALA A 3 3.32 4.76 21.22
N VAL A 4 2.61 5.67 20.55
CA VAL A 4 1.17 5.59 20.34
C VAL A 4 0.87 5.98 18.89
N TYR A 5 0.14 5.14 18.17
CA TYR A 5 -0.19 5.32 16.76
C TYR A 5 -1.62 5.77 16.57
N PRO A 6 -1.87 6.76 15.70
CA PRO A 6 -3.22 7.06 15.23
C PRO A 6 -3.63 5.99 14.20
N VAL A 7 -4.63 5.17 14.54
CA VAL A 7 -5.09 4.05 13.72
C VAL A 7 -6.38 4.43 13.01
N ASN A 8 -6.37 4.38 11.69
CA ASN A 8 -7.58 4.56 10.87
C ASN A 8 -8.47 3.32 11.01
N GLU A 9 -7.90 2.14 10.74
CA GLU A 9 -8.59 0.84 10.87
C GLU A 9 -7.57 -0.30 11.03
N THR A 10 -8.06 -1.44 11.53
CA THR A 10 -7.36 -2.73 11.51
C THR A 10 -8.32 -3.80 11.05
N PHE A 11 -7.90 -4.72 10.19
CA PHE A 11 -8.78 -5.76 9.68
C PHE A 11 -8.03 -6.98 9.18
N LEU A 12 -8.70 -8.12 9.18
CA LEU A 12 -8.24 -9.36 8.56
C LEU A 12 -8.79 -9.45 7.14
N SER A 13 -7.90 -9.66 6.19
CA SER A 13 -8.22 -9.88 4.77
C SER A 13 -7.15 -10.80 4.16
N TRP A 14 -6.95 -10.71 2.88
CA TRP A 14 -5.83 -11.27 2.17
C TRP A 14 -5.17 -10.20 1.30
N GLN A 15 -3.85 -10.33 1.07
CA GLN A 15 -3.13 -9.39 0.22
C GLN A 15 -3.67 -9.44 -1.21
N GLY A 16 -4.16 -8.33 -1.71
CA GLY A 16 -4.82 -8.24 -3.02
C GLY A 16 -3.89 -7.88 -4.17
N GLU A 17 -2.60 -7.68 -3.90
CA GLU A 17 -1.65 -7.12 -4.84
C GLU A 17 -0.26 -7.76 -4.68
N GLY A 18 0.59 -7.63 -5.72
CA GLY A 18 2.00 -7.98 -5.63
C GLY A 18 2.30 -9.47 -5.53
N VAL A 19 3.50 -9.78 -5.04
CA VAL A 19 4.01 -11.17 -4.94
C VAL A 19 3.22 -12.01 -3.94
N HIS A 20 2.67 -11.38 -2.93
CA HIS A 20 1.95 -12.06 -1.85
C HIS A 20 0.43 -12.15 -2.05
N MET A 21 -0.05 -11.86 -3.25
CA MET A 21 -1.48 -11.89 -3.59
C MET A 21 -2.13 -13.23 -3.22
N GLY A 22 -3.32 -13.15 -2.60
CA GLY A 22 -4.12 -14.31 -2.17
C GLY A 22 -3.76 -14.85 -0.78
N ARG A 23 -2.71 -14.35 -0.14
CA ARG A 23 -2.28 -14.83 1.18
C ARG A 23 -2.97 -14.08 2.31
N LYS A 24 -3.32 -14.79 3.37
CA LYS A 24 -4.02 -14.26 4.55
C LYS A 24 -3.16 -13.20 5.26
N ALA A 25 -3.68 -11.99 5.39
CA ALA A 25 -2.96 -10.85 5.97
C ALA A 25 -3.83 -10.07 6.96
N PHE A 26 -3.19 -9.53 8.00
CA PHE A 26 -3.81 -8.57 8.90
C PHE A 26 -3.29 -7.17 8.58
N PHE A 27 -4.19 -6.25 8.28
CA PHE A 27 -3.84 -4.90 7.90
C PHE A 27 -3.93 -3.96 9.10
N ILE A 28 -2.90 -3.16 9.30
CA ILE A 28 -2.87 -2.02 10.22
C ILE A 28 -2.74 -0.76 9.38
N ARG A 29 -3.86 -0.06 9.20
CA ARG A 29 -3.91 1.20 8.44
C ARG A 29 -3.78 2.39 9.39
N LEU A 30 -2.66 3.10 9.29
CA LEU A 30 -2.37 4.28 10.09
C LEU A 30 -2.99 5.54 9.48
N GLN A 31 -3.34 6.47 10.34
CA GLN A 31 -3.86 7.79 9.98
C GLN A 31 -2.74 8.75 9.62
N GLY A 32 -2.97 9.59 8.63
CA GLY A 32 -2.06 10.66 8.21
C GLY A 32 -1.36 10.35 6.88
N CYS A 33 -1.44 11.30 5.94
CA CYS A 33 -0.73 11.23 4.66
C CYS A 33 -0.42 12.65 4.14
N PRO A 34 0.84 13.05 4.05
CA PRO A 34 1.22 14.34 3.47
C PRO A 34 1.28 14.30 1.94
N VAL A 35 1.16 13.12 1.31
CA VAL A 35 1.28 12.95 -0.15
C VAL A 35 0.02 13.43 -0.89
N ARG A 36 -1.18 13.11 -0.38
CA ARG A 36 -2.47 13.65 -0.84
C ARG A 36 -2.76 13.41 -2.32
N CYS A 37 -2.66 12.18 -2.78
CA CYS A 37 -2.96 11.82 -4.17
C CYS A 37 -4.41 12.15 -4.55
N GLU A 38 -4.62 12.68 -5.74
CA GLU A 38 -5.95 13.06 -6.26
C GLU A 38 -6.88 11.84 -6.46
N TRP A 39 -6.29 10.69 -6.76
CA TRP A 39 -6.98 9.41 -6.97
C TRP A 39 -6.84 8.45 -5.76
N CYS A 40 -6.64 9.00 -4.56
CA CYS A 40 -6.47 8.18 -3.36
C CYS A 40 -7.71 7.33 -3.08
N ASP A 41 -7.53 6.02 -2.89
CA ASP A 41 -8.61 5.09 -2.52
C ASP A 41 -8.80 4.93 -1.00
N SER A 42 -7.92 5.56 -0.21
CA SER A 42 -7.92 5.56 1.26
C SER A 42 -8.00 6.98 1.84
N ALA A 43 -8.85 7.83 1.26
CA ALA A 43 -8.94 9.25 1.63
C ALA A 43 -9.35 9.48 3.09
N SER A 44 -10.01 8.50 3.73
CA SER A 44 -10.28 8.52 5.17
C SER A 44 -9.03 8.68 6.04
N THR A 45 -7.85 8.41 5.49
CA THR A 45 -6.60 8.57 6.22
C THR A 45 -6.08 10.01 6.26
N TRP A 46 -6.61 10.92 5.44
CA TRP A 46 -6.05 12.29 5.37
C TRP A 46 -7.02 13.37 4.87
N HIS A 47 -8.02 13.04 4.03
CA HIS A 47 -8.86 14.07 3.39
C HIS A 47 -9.90 14.60 4.38
N PRO A 48 -10.02 15.95 4.58
CA PRO A 48 -10.87 16.53 5.60
C PRO A 48 -12.33 16.06 5.58
N SER A 49 -12.89 15.83 4.38
CA SER A 49 -14.28 15.36 4.22
C SER A 49 -14.48 13.87 4.50
N HIS A 50 -13.39 13.09 4.63
CA HIS A 50 -13.43 11.63 4.80
C HIS A 50 -12.80 11.15 6.12
N VAL A 51 -11.99 11.99 6.77
CA VAL A 51 -11.38 11.65 8.06
C VAL A 51 -12.48 11.39 9.10
N PRO A 52 -12.43 10.25 9.82
CA PRO A 52 -13.41 9.95 10.85
C PRO A 52 -13.36 10.99 11.99
N ALA A 53 -14.53 11.31 12.55
CA ALA A 53 -14.64 12.27 13.66
C ALA A 53 -13.79 11.86 14.87
N LYS A 54 -13.55 10.56 15.05
CA LYS A 54 -12.67 10.02 16.10
C LYS A 54 -11.69 9.02 15.51
N VAL A 55 -10.40 9.31 15.62
CA VAL A 55 -9.30 8.40 15.26
C VAL A 55 -8.87 7.64 16.52
N ARG A 56 -8.84 6.30 16.44
CA ARG A 56 -8.35 5.43 17.51
C ARG A 56 -6.85 5.70 17.72
N LYS A 57 -6.43 5.65 18.96
CA LYS A 57 -5.01 5.63 19.34
C LYS A 57 -4.68 4.31 20.00
N ALA A 58 -3.62 3.64 19.56
CA ALA A 58 -3.22 2.33 20.07
C ALA A 58 -1.70 2.25 20.24
N GLY A 59 -1.27 1.53 21.26
CA GLY A 59 0.14 1.22 21.48
C GLY A 59 0.61 0.05 20.63
N PRO A 60 1.94 -0.13 20.46
CA PRO A 60 2.50 -1.22 19.65
C PRO A 60 2.08 -2.62 20.14
N ASP A 61 2.09 -2.86 21.45
CA ASP A 61 1.74 -4.16 22.03
C ASP A 61 0.24 -4.48 21.91
N GLU A 62 -0.62 -3.46 21.95
CA GLU A 62 -2.05 -3.59 21.68
C GLU A 62 -2.29 -4.05 20.24
N LEU A 63 -1.64 -3.41 19.27
CA LEU A 63 -1.76 -3.74 17.85
C LEU A 63 -1.16 -5.13 17.54
N ALA A 64 -0.05 -5.48 18.18
CA ALA A 64 0.57 -6.79 18.01
C ALA A 64 -0.32 -7.92 18.53
N ARG A 65 -0.97 -7.71 19.68
CA ARG A 65 -1.93 -8.67 20.26
C ARG A 65 -3.16 -8.83 19.37
N GLU A 66 -3.73 -7.73 18.90
CA GLU A 66 -4.88 -7.76 17.98
C GLU A 66 -4.56 -8.51 16.68
N ALA A 67 -3.37 -8.30 16.12
CA ALA A 67 -2.91 -9.01 14.94
C ALA A 67 -2.70 -10.51 15.22
N ALA A 68 -2.09 -10.86 16.36
CA ALA A 68 -1.84 -12.25 16.73
C ALA A 68 -3.14 -13.06 16.95
N GLU A 69 -4.18 -12.43 17.53
CA GLU A 69 -5.50 -13.04 17.70
C GLU A 69 -6.15 -13.41 16.35
N ALA A 70 -5.91 -12.61 15.31
CA ALA A 70 -6.41 -12.87 13.96
C ALA A 70 -5.66 -14.01 13.22
N ARG A 71 -4.51 -14.44 13.74
CA ARG A 71 -3.67 -15.51 13.17
C ARG A 71 -3.43 -15.36 11.65
N PRO A 72 -2.88 -14.23 11.19
CA PRO A 72 -2.53 -14.05 9.79
C PRO A 72 -1.21 -14.78 9.45
N GLU A 73 -0.89 -14.89 8.17
CA GLU A 73 0.44 -15.30 7.73
C GLU A 73 1.48 -14.17 7.90
N PHE A 74 1.04 -12.94 7.78
CA PHE A 74 1.84 -11.73 7.99
C PHE A 74 0.96 -10.51 8.27
N VAL A 75 1.57 -9.46 8.79
CA VAL A 75 0.92 -8.16 9.03
C VAL A 75 1.37 -7.18 7.97
N VAL A 76 0.44 -6.39 7.41
CA VAL A 76 0.72 -5.30 6.49
C VAL A 76 0.56 -3.98 7.21
N LEU A 77 1.67 -3.26 7.40
CA LEU A 77 1.65 -1.87 7.82
C LEU A 77 1.42 -0.99 6.59
N THR A 78 0.33 -0.26 6.61
CA THR A 78 -0.11 0.61 5.52
C THR A 78 -0.81 1.84 6.10
N GLY A 79 -1.56 2.55 5.31
CA GLY A 79 -2.36 3.65 5.82
C GLY A 79 -2.62 4.72 4.79
N GLY A 80 -2.48 5.97 5.23
CA GLY A 80 -2.11 7.07 4.37
C GLY A 80 -0.66 6.89 3.92
N GLU A 81 0.28 7.45 4.69
CA GLU A 81 1.70 7.10 4.55
C GLU A 81 2.23 6.65 5.92
N PRO A 82 2.46 5.35 6.14
CA PRO A 82 2.81 4.84 7.46
C PRO A 82 4.17 5.35 7.95
N CYS A 83 5.11 5.60 7.06
CA CYS A 83 6.47 6.03 7.41
C CYS A 83 6.57 7.50 7.87
N VAL A 84 5.45 8.23 8.00
CA VAL A 84 5.45 9.53 8.71
C VAL A 84 5.50 9.34 10.24
N HIS A 85 5.29 8.11 10.70
CA HIS A 85 5.39 7.71 12.10
C HIS A 85 6.68 6.93 12.33
N ASP A 86 7.24 7.01 13.54
CA ASP A 86 8.29 6.08 13.96
C ASP A 86 7.68 4.68 14.12
N LEU A 87 7.90 3.81 13.13
CA LEU A 87 7.36 2.45 13.10
C LEU A 87 8.23 1.43 13.84
N ALA A 88 9.45 1.78 14.25
CA ALA A 88 10.39 0.84 14.86
C ALA A 88 9.81 0.11 16.10
N PRO A 89 9.11 0.80 17.05
CA PRO A 89 8.48 0.11 18.17
C PRO A 89 7.38 -0.86 17.76
N LEU A 90 6.56 -0.51 16.74
CA LEU A 90 5.47 -1.36 16.26
C LEU A 90 6.03 -2.61 15.55
N VAL A 91 7.04 -2.42 14.70
CA VAL A 91 7.72 -3.54 14.03
C VAL A 91 8.33 -4.48 15.07
N ALA A 92 8.98 -3.95 16.11
CA ALA A 92 9.55 -4.76 17.17
C ALA A 92 8.50 -5.58 17.93
N SER A 93 7.35 -4.98 18.30
CA SER A 93 6.26 -5.69 19.01
C SER A 93 5.63 -6.77 18.15
N LEU A 94 5.36 -6.50 16.86
CA LEU A 94 4.81 -7.47 15.91
C LEU A 94 5.76 -8.66 15.72
N ARG A 95 7.06 -8.40 15.54
CA ARG A 95 8.08 -9.45 15.43
C ARG A 95 8.23 -10.29 16.71
N SER A 96 8.15 -9.63 17.86
CA SER A 96 8.17 -10.35 19.17
C SER A 96 6.97 -11.27 19.35
N ALA A 97 5.83 -10.94 18.71
CA ALA A 97 4.66 -11.80 18.62
C ALA A 97 4.77 -12.91 17.55
N GLY A 98 5.93 -13.05 16.89
CA GLY A 98 6.18 -14.05 15.85
C GLY A 98 5.56 -13.74 14.48
N LEU A 99 5.14 -12.50 14.25
CA LEU A 99 4.46 -12.09 13.03
C LEU A 99 5.45 -11.45 12.04
N PRO A 100 5.58 -11.97 10.80
CA PRO A 100 6.29 -11.28 9.73
C PRO A 100 5.61 -9.95 9.41
N VAL A 101 6.38 -8.88 9.22
CA VAL A 101 5.87 -7.54 8.98
C VAL A 101 6.19 -7.10 7.56
N HIS A 102 5.17 -6.78 6.79
CA HIS A 102 5.26 -6.19 5.46
C HIS A 102 4.91 -4.70 5.55
N LEU A 103 5.51 -3.90 4.68
CA LEU A 103 5.27 -2.47 4.60
C LEU A 103 4.79 -2.08 3.20
N GLU A 104 3.75 -1.27 3.12
CA GLU A 104 3.35 -0.53 1.93
C GLU A 104 3.56 0.98 2.15
N THR A 105 4.43 1.61 1.36
CA THR A 105 4.82 3.01 1.49
C THR A 105 5.00 3.68 0.12
N CYS A 106 4.90 5.00 0.06
CA CYS A 106 5.31 5.77 -1.12
C CYS A 106 6.84 5.84 -1.28
N GLY A 107 7.61 5.47 -0.26
CA GLY A 107 9.07 5.48 -0.26
C GLY A 107 9.72 6.86 -0.09
N ALA A 108 8.96 7.88 0.28
CA ALA A 108 9.47 9.24 0.44
C ALA A 108 9.96 9.56 1.87
N PHE A 109 9.93 8.57 2.76
CA PHE A 109 10.30 8.67 4.17
C PHE A 109 11.16 7.48 4.57
N ASP A 110 11.84 7.57 5.70
CA ASP A 110 12.71 6.53 6.22
C ASP A 110 11.95 5.22 6.47
N ILE A 111 12.51 4.13 5.98
CA ILE A 111 11.94 2.79 6.15
C ILE A 111 12.61 2.11 7.35
N PRO A 112 11.85 1.64 8.35
CA PRO A 112 12.44 1.02 9.53
C PRO A 112 13.07 -0.33 9.20
N GLU A 113 14.01 -0.73 10.04
CA GLU A 113 14.59 -2.07 9.99
C GLU A 113 13.61 -3.16 10.49
N GLY A 114 13.92 -4.42 10.20
CA GLY A 114 13.18 -5.56 10.71
C GLY A 114 11.95 -5.96 9.92
N LEU A 115 11.72 -5.35 8.76
CA LEU A 115 10.64 -5.74 7.85
C LEU A 115 11.00 -7.00 7.05
N ALA A 116 10.02 -7.87 6.88
CA ALA A 116 10.14 -9.09 6.07
C ALA A 116 9.91 -8.81 4.57
N TRP A 117 9.16 -7.75 4.24
CA TRP A 117 8.86 -7.34 2.87
C TRP A 117 8.55 -5.86 2.78
N VAL A 118 9.04 -5.20 1.74
CA VAL A 118 8.80 -3.77 1.48
C VAL A 118 8.27 -3.59 0.06
N THR A 119 7.05 -3.09 -0.04
CA THR A 119 6.43 -2.62 -1.29
C THR A 119 6.51 -1.11 -1.35
N VAL A 120 7.23 -0.58 -2.34
CA VAL A 120 7.28 0.86 -2.59
C VAL A 120 6.34 1.20 -3.76
N SER A 121 5.38 2.07 -3.51
CA SER A 121 4.44 2.60 -4.49
C SER A 121 4.67 4.10 -4.68
N PRO A 122 5.59 4.51 -5.57
CA PRO A 122 6.02 5.90 -5.70
C PRO A 122 4.87 6.83 -6.10
N LYS A 123 4.96 8.10 -5.70
CA LYS A 123 3.94 9.12 -5.93
C LYS A 123 4.58 10.41 -6.45
N TRP A 124 3.97 11.02 -7.46
CA TRP A 124 4.48 12.25 -8.08
C TRP A 124 4.56 13.44 -7.11
N ALA A 125 3.59 13.55 -6.22
CA ALA A 125 3.55 14.65 -5.26
C ALA A 125 4.73 14.63 -4.27
N LYS A 126 5.36 13.46 -4.06
CA LYS A 126 6.55 13.30 -3.22
C LYS A 126 7.32 12.08 -3.70
N LEU A 127 8.42 12.31 -4.41
CA LEU A 127 9.23 11.24 -5.00
C LEU A 127 9.87 10.34 -3.93
N PRO A 128 10.06 9.04 -4.22
CA PRO A 128 10.75 8.12 -3.34
C PRO A 128 12.23 8.48 -3.20
N THR A 129 12.84 8.15 -2.08
CA THR A 129 14.29 8.26 -1.90
C THR A 129 15.01 7.10 -2.59
N GLN A 130 16.32 7.29 -2.88
CA GLN A 130 17.12 6.21 -3.46
C GLN A 130 17.30 5.04 -2.48
N GLU A 131 17.38 5.33 -1.19
CA GLU A 131 17.44 4.34 -0.11
C GLU A 131 16.18 3.48 -0.08
N ALA A 132 15.00 4.10 -0.19
CA ALA A 132 13.73 3.39 -0.24
C ALA A 132 13.62 2.50 -1.49
N LEU A 133 14.04 3.01 -2.65
CA LEU A 133 14.07 2.22 -3.89
C LEU A 133 15.04 1.04 -3.82
N ALA A 134 16.21 1.22 -3.21
CA ALA A 134 17.18 0.14 -3.00
C ALA A 134 16.70 -0.90 -1.99
N ARG A 135 15.90 -0.50 -1.00
CA ARG A 135 15.32 -1.36 0.05
C ARG A 135 14.09 -2.12 -0.43
N ALA A 136 13.45 -1.69 -1.51
CA ALA A 136 12.20 -2.27 -2.01
C ALA A 136 12.39 -3.72 -2.49
N ASP A 137 11.57 -4.64 -1.98
CA ASP A 137 11.44 -6.00 -2.50
C ASP A 137 10.61 -6.02 -3.78
N GLU A 138 9.61 -5.14 -3.86
CA GLU A 138 8.83 -4.88 -5.07
C GLU A 138 8.44 -3.40 -5.20
N ILE A 139 8.22 -2.98 -6.44
CA ILE A 139 7.70 -1.67 -6.80
C ILE A 139 6.29 -1.83 -7.36
N LYS A 140 5.38 -0.96 -6.95
CA LYS A 140 4.01 -0.89 -7.48
C LYS A 140 3.80 0.46 -8.17
N LEU A 141 3.82 0.47 -9.50
CA LEU A 141 3.55 1.65 -10.31
C LEU A 141 2.07 1.75 -10.63
N ILE A 142 1.47 2.88 -10.31
CA ILE A 142 0.10 3.18 -10.71
C ILE A 142 0.13 3.83 -12.08
N MET A 143 -0.54 3.20 -13.04
CA MET A 143 -0.63 3.60 -14.43
C MET A 143 -1.83 4.52 -14.63
N GLU A 144 -1.58 5.82 -14.59
CA GLU A 144 -2.57 6.89 -14.83
C GLU A 144 -2.76 7.14 -16.34
N GLY A 145 -1.81 6.69 -17.15
CA GLY A 145 -1.81 6.79 -18.61
C GLY A 145 -0.84 5.79 -19.23
N ALA A 146 -0.83 5.70 -20.55
CA ALA A 146 0.01 4.76 -21.29
C ALA A 146 1.52 5.00 -21.10
N ASP A 147 1.93 6.25 -20.84
CA ASP A 147 3.32 6.69 -20.68
C ASP A 147 3.82 6.59 -19.23
N SER A 148 2.95 6.27 -18.26
CA SER A 148 3.27 6.34 -16.83
C SER A 148 4.54 5.55 -16.45
N ALA A 149 4.73 4.35 -17.00
CA ALA A 149 5.88 3.52 -16.68
C ALA A 149 7.20 4.11 -17.23
N ASP A 150 7.20 4.77 -18.39
CA ASP A 150 8.38 5.44 -18.95
C ASP A 150 8.73 6.66 -18.12
N ARG A 151 7.75 7.48 -17.77
CA ARG A 151 7.93 8.65 -16.91
C ARG A 151 8.53 8.25 -15.55
N TRP A 152 8.01 7.20 -14.91
CA TRP A 152 8.55 6.70 -13.65
C TRP A 152 9.97 6.17 -13.82
N THR A 153 10.25 5.36 -14.85
CA THR A 153 11.61 4.86 -15.11
C THR A 153 12.61 6.00 -15.28
N GLN A 154 12.21 7.05 -16.01
CA GLN A 154 13.05 8.25 -16.16
C GLN A 154 13.26 8.99 -14.82
N ALA A 155 12.19 9.16 -14.03
CA ALA A 155 12.24 9.90 -12.75
C ALA A 155 13.14 9.23 -11.70
N VAL A 156 13.29 7.89 -11.75
CA VAL A 156 14.17 7.15 -10.82
C VAL A 156 15.57 6.86 -11.36
N GLY A 157 15.95 7.45 -12.51
CA GLY A 157 17.30 7.33 -13.07
C GLY A 157 17.50 6.18 -14.04
N GLY A 158 16.43 5.63 -14.61
CA GLY A 158 16.49 4.72 -15.77
C GLY A 158 16.40 3.22 -15.45
N HIS A 159 16.53 2.79 -14.21
CA HIS A 159 16.45 1.38 -13.84
C HIS A 159 15.81 1.15 -12.46
N TRP A 160 15.35 -0.09 -12.24
CA TRP A 160 14.76 -0.54 -10.99
C TRP A 160 15.66 -1.57 -10.31
N HIS A 161 15.92 -1.40 -9.02
CA HIS A 161 16.68 -2.37 -8.23
C HIS A 161 15.80 -3.55 -7.76
N ALA A 162 14.50 -3.32 -7.59
CA ALA A 162 13.55 -4.35 -7.17
C ALA A 162 13.40 -5.46 -8.23
N ARG A 163 13.23 -6.70 -7.76
CA ARG A 163 13.02 -7.87 -8.63
C ARG A 163 11.69 -7.86 -9.36
N HIS A 164 10.71 -7.12 -8.85
CA HIS A 164 9.35 -7.07 -9.35
C HIS A 164 8.89 -5.62 -9.46
N VAL A 165 8.47 -5.22 -10.64
CA VAL A 165 7.85 -3.92 -10.92
C VAL A 165 6.45 -4.18 -11.45
N TRP A 166 5.46 -4.03 -10.59
CA TRP A 166 4.06 -4.23 -10.91
C TRP A 166 3.47 -2.99 -11.54
N LEU A 167 2.78 -3.16 -12.66
CA LEU A 167 2.07 -2.12 -13.39
C LEU A 167 0.57 -2.30 -13.12
N HIS A 168 0.02 -1.47 -12.22
CA HIS A 168 -1.39 -1.49 -11.88
C HIS A 168 -2.10 -0.35 -12.62
N PRO A 169 -3.20 -0.59 -13.34
CA PRO A 169 -4.03 0.53 -13.78
C PRO A 169 -4.50 1.30 -12.55
N GLU A 170 -4.49 2.64 -12.62
CA GLU A 170 -5.22 3.44 -11.66
C GLU A 170 -6.69 2.96 -11.68
N TRP A 171 -7.32 2.79 -10.51
CA TRP A 171 -8.54 1.99 -10.42
C TRP A 171 -9.71 2.52 -11.25
N SER A 172 -9.84 3.84 -11.40
CA SER A 172 -10.84 4.43 -12.29
C SER A 172 -10.57 4.14 -13.77
N ARG A 173 -9.32 3.86 -14.11
CA ARG A 173 -8.86 3.53 -15.47
C ARG A 173 -8.70 2.04 -15.73
N ARG A 174 -9.17 1.18 -14.84
CA ARG A 174 -9.04 -0.28 -14.98
C ARG A 174 -9.71 -0.87 -16.24
N GLY A 175 -10.65 -0.13 -16.85
CA GLY A 175 -11.26 -0.46 -18.15
C GLY A 175 -10.71 0.34 -19.32
N ASP A 176 -9.71 1.20 -19.13
CA ASP A 176 -9.12 2.01 -20.20
C ASP A 176 -8.22 1.12 -21.08
N ALA A 177 -8.64 0.94 -22.35
CA ALA A 177 -7.95 0.08 -23.30
C ALA A 177 -6.52 0.54 -23.58
N ALA A 178 -6.23 1.85 -23.58
CA ALA A 178 -4.89 2.38 -23.81
C ALA A 178 -3.95 2.06 -22.65
N VAL A 179 -4.42 2.18 -21.41
CA VAL A 179 -3.64 1.83 -20.21
C VAL A 179 -3.36 0.32 -20.18
N LEU A 180 -4.38 -0.50 -20.41
CA LEU A 180 -4.25 -1.96 -20.39
C LEU A 180 -3.34 -2.48 -21.51
N SER A 181 -3.42 -1.89 -22.72
CA SER A 181 -2.52 -2.20 -23.82
C SER A 181 -1.08 -1.82 -23.49
N ALA A 182 -0.84 -0.63 -22.94
CA ALA A 182 0.50 -0.17 -22.55
C ALA A 182 1.14 -1.09 -21.50
N ILE A 183 0.38 -1.56 -20.51
CA ILE A 183 0.84 -2.57 -19.53
C ILE A 183 1.22 -3.86 -20.23
N THR A 184 0.32 -4.37 -21.09
CA THR A 184 0.52 -5.62 -21.82
C THR A 184 1.75 -5.57 -22.71
N ASP A 185 1.90 -4.49 -23.49
CA ASP A 185 3.00 -4.30 -24.42
C ASP A 185 4.35 -4.18 -23.71
N ARG A 186 4.37 -3.46 -22.58
CA ARG A 186 5.59 -3.36 -21.76
C ARG A 186 6.02 -4.71 -21.24
N VAL A 187 5.11 -5.46 -20.64
CA VAL A 187 5.41 -6.80 -20.09
C VAL A 187 5.86 -7.76 -21.19
N LYS A 188 5.19 -7.78 -22.35
CA LYS A 188 5.57 -8.64 -23.47
C LYS A 188 6.91 -8.25 -24.11
N ARG A 189 7.19 -6.97 -24.22
CA ARG A 189 8.39 -6.47 -24.88
C ARG A 189 9.64 -6.56 -23.99
N LEU A 190 9.53 -6.25 -22.71
CA LEU A 190 10.68 -6.15 -21.82
C LEU A 190 10.82 -7.34 -20.85
N GLY A 191 9.71 -8.03 -20.53
CA GLY A 191 9.73 -9.09 -19.51
C GLY A 191 10.12 -8.56 -18.13
N ALA A 192 10.93 -9.33 -17.40
CA ALA A 192 11.40 -8.92 -16.07
C ALA A 192 12.15 -7.58 -16.14
N PRO A 193 12.03 -6.71 -15.11
CA PRO A 193 11.30 -6.93 -13.85
C PRO A 193 9.79 -6.65 -13.92
N TYR A 194 9.25 -6.24 -15.08
CA TYR A 194 7.86 -5.80 -15.24
C TYR A 194 6.85 -6.93 -15.16
N ARG A 195 5.74 -6.67 -14.47
CA ARG A 195 4.60 -7.58 -14.30
C ARG A 195 3.29 -6.81 -14.40
N ALA A 196 2.30 -7.39 -15.06
CA ALA A 196 0.94 -6.86 -15.04
C ALA A 196 0.34 -7.09 -13.65
N GLY A 197 -0.18 -6.03 -13.03
CA GLY A 197 -0.77 -6.05 -11.71
C GLY A 197 -2.26 -5.71 -11.73
N TRP A 198 -2.95 -6.07 -10.65
CA TRP A 198 -4.36 -5.77 -10.44
C TRP A 198 -4.67 -5.70 -8.95
N GLN A 199 -5.70 -4.92 -8.57
CA GLN A 199 -6.23 -4.91 -7.20
C GLN A 199 -7.32 -5.98 -7.06
N VAL A 200 -6.90 -7.23 -6.90
CA VAL A 200 -7.81 -8.39 -6.96
C VAL A 200 -8.79 -8.43 -5.78
N HIS A 201 -8.41 -7.88 -4.62
CA HIS A 201 -9.28 -7.80 -3.44
C HIS A 201 -10.57 -6.99 -3.69
N LYS A 202 -10.54 -5.99 -4.58
CA LYS A 202 -11.70 -5.11 -4.81
C LYS A 202 -12.89 -5.83 -5.44
N PRO A 203 -12.77 -6.59 -6.54
CA PRO A 203 -13.90 -7.39 -7.07
C PRO A 203 -14.48 -8.41 -6.08
N TYR A 204 -13.66 -8.90 -5.15
CA TYR A 204 -14.11 -9.82 -4.10
C TYR A 204 -14.74 -9.13 -2.89
N SER A 205 -14.63 -7.80 -2.79
CA SER A 205 -15.01 -7.04 -1.58
C SER A 205 -14.35 -7.62 -0.32
N ALA A 206 -13.12 -8.09 -0.45
CA ALA A 206 -12.45 -8.91 0.55
C ALA A 206 -12.29 -8.20 1.90
N ASP A 207 -11.97 -6.91 1.87
CA ASP A 207 -11.76 -6.12 3.08
C ASP A 207 -13.08 -5.90 3.83
N SER A 208 -14.19 -5.71 3.11
CA SER A 208 -15.50 -5.47 3.70
C SER A 208 -16.07 -6.67 4.47
N ALA A 209 -15.46 -7.84 4.34
CA ALA A 209 -15.85 -9.03 5.10
C ALA A 209 -15.49 -8.93 6.60
N ASP A 210 -14.54 -8.08 6.98
CA ASP A 210 -14.23 -7.82 8.39
C ASP A 210 -15.00 -6.59 8.89
N PRO A 211 -15.82 -6.71 9.97
CA PRO A 211 -16.62 -5.61 10.48
C PRO A 211 -15.79 -4.43 11.05
N ARG A 212 -14.47 -4.58 11.16
CA ARG A 212 -13.57 -3.52 11.61
C ARG A 212 -13.14 -2.59 10.49
N THR A 213 -13.40 -2.98 9.22
CA THR A 213 -13.10 -2.12 8.06
C THR A 213 -14.04 -0.91 8.01
N ARG A 214 -13.49 0.18 7.49
CA ARG A 214 -14.27 1.36 7.16
C ARG A 214 -14.85 1.24 5.75
N PRO A 215 -15.97 1.91 5.48
CA PRO A 215 -16.43 2.05 4.10
C PRO A 215 -15.34 2.64 3.21
N PRO A 216 -15.22 2.19 1.95
CA PRO A 216 -14.30 2.77 0.99
C PRO A 216 -14.48 4.29 0.88
N SER A 217 -13.36 5.01 0.77
CA SER A 217 -13.36 6.48 0.70
C SER A 217 -12.49 6.96 -0.48
N PRO A 218 -12.83 6.57 -1.74
CA PRO A 218 -12.05 6.96 -2.90
C PRO A 218 -12.23 8.44 -3.23
N LEU A 219 -11.15 9.09 -3.69
CA LEU A 219 -11.21 10.39 -4.35
C LEU A 219 -11.24 10.18 -5.85
N GLY A 220 -12.09 10.99 -6.54
CA GLY A 220 -12.18 10.96 -8.00
C GLY A 220 -12.75 9.69 -8.60
N GLY A 221 -13.13 8.73 -7.78
CA GLY A 221 -13.76 7.49 -8.20
C GLY A 221 -15.26 7.62 -8.44
N ASP A 222 -15.81 6.64 -9.13
CA ASP A 222 -17.25 6.47 -9.29
C ASP A 222 -17.73 5.36 -8.34
N PRO A 223 -18.45 5.67 -7.25
CA PRO A 223 -18.92 4.66 -6.29
C PRO A 223 -19.77 3.57 -6.94
N ALA A 224 -20.48 3.87 -8.04
CA ALA A 224 -21.26 2.88 -8.78
C ALA A 224 -20.38 1.83 -9.49
N LYS A 225 -19.08 2.09 -9.64
CA LYS A 225 -18.10 1.18 -10.23
C LYS A 225 -17.26 0.44 -9.20
N GLY A 226 -17.60 0.53 -7.91
CA GLY A 226 -17.04 -0.31 -6.86
C GLY A 226 -15.74 0.18 -6.23
N TYR A 227 -15.60 1.49 -6.04
CA TYR A 227 -14.52 2.07 -5.19
C TYR A 227 -14.96 3.34 -4.49
#